data_78bb628513b4b48d11c38bfe3dd45877
#
_entry.id   78bb628513b4b48d11c38bfe3dd45877
#
_cell.length_a   1.000
_cell.length_b   1.000
_cell.length_c   1.000
_cell.angle_alpha   90.00
_cell.angle_beta   90.00
_cell.angle_gamma   90.00
#
_symmetry.space_group_name_H-M   'P 1'
#
loop_
_entity.id
_entity.type
_entity.pdbx_description
1 polymer ?
#
loop_
_entity_poly.entity_id
_entity_poly.type
_entity_poly.pdbx_seq_one_letter_code
_entity_poly.pdbx_strand_id
1 'polypeptide(L)'
;MKKIFLALLLILSLDVAAQWNNSWIDYSKTYYKFQLAADTLTRIPQSVLAGLGLDAVNADHFQLWRNGQQVRLYTSVSGTALPGGGFIEFWREKNDGKPDKILYRNPNFQLADKYSLIYDTASYFLTVNPAGNNLRFTDEANGTPANPTPDAFFMRKIVVNFRNNLNRGWAHDAGEYVYSASFDPGEGWTSSNITSAGSLAQSLTNLNQYIAGPPNSLTVWANIAGNAPNIRNVRVRLNANVITEVPIAGFNYNKIVMPDL
;
A
#
# COMPACT_ATOMS: atom_id res chain seq x y z
N MET A 1 -15.10 48.71 0.00
CA MET A 1 -14.51 47.74 0.94
C MET A 1 -15.26 46.39 0.98
N LYS A 2 -16.60 46.34 1.17
CA LYS A 2 -17.34 45.04 1.19
C LYS A 2 -17.20 44.18 -0.10
N LYS A 3 -17.14 44.78 -1.29
CA LYS A 3 -17.02 44.05 -2.55
C LYS A 3 -15.61 43.47 -2.78
N ILE A 4 -14.57 44.11 -2.23
CA ILE A 4 -13.17 43.61 -2.30
C ILE A 4 -13.01 42.45 -1.33
N PHE A 5 -13.67 42.47 -0.17
CA PHE A 5 -13.64 41.37 0.79
C PHE A 5 -14.33 40.12 0.27
N LEU A 6 -15.44 40.27 -0.50
CA LEU A 6 -16.14 39.17 -1.14
C LEU A 6 -15.30 38.52 -2.27
N ALA A 7 -14.59 39.36 -3.05
CA ALA A 7 -13.69 38.86 -4.08
C ALA A 7 -12.48 38.13 -3.49
N LEU A 8 -11.94 38.57 -2.37
CA LEU A 8 -10.85 37.92 -1.64
C LEU A 8 -11.28 36.56 -1.05
N LEU A 9 -12.52 36.46 -0.56
CA LEU A 9 -13.11 35.22 -0.06
C LEU A 9 -13.30 34.17 -1.18
N LEU A 10 -13.64 34.61 -2.39
CA LEU A 10 -13.80 33.74 -3.56
C LEU A 10 -12.46 33.17 -4.06
N ILE A 11 -11.36 33.92 -3.89
CA ILE A 11 -10.01 33.46 -4.29
C ILE A 11 -9.45 32.45 -3.31
N LEU A 12 -9.83 32.52 -2.02
CA LEU A 12 -9.40 31.56 -0.98
C LEU A 12 -10.10 30.20 -1.05
N SER A 13 -11.14 30.04 -1.87
CA SER A 13 -11.89 28.80 -2.00
C SER A 13 -11.41 27.88 -3.15
N LEU A 14 -10.29 28.20 -3.81
CA LEU A 14 -9.82 27.48 -4.99
C LEU A 14 -8.78 26.37 -4.72
N ASP A 15 -8.40 26.14 -3.47
CA ASP A 15 -7.58 24.97 -3.14
C ASP A 15 -8.45 23.72 -2.96
N VAL A 16 -9.25 23.38 -3.96
CA VAL A 16 -9.70 22.00 -4.13
C VAL A 16 -8.53 21.23 -4.73
N ALA A 17 -7.64 20.75 -3.88
CA ALA A 17 -6.68 19.74 -4.29
C ALA A 17 -7.48 18.54 -4.83
N ALA A 18 -7.56 18.43 -6.15
CA ALA A 18 -8.10 17.23 -6.78
C ALA A 18 -7.30 16.04 -6.23
N GLN A 19 -7.95 15.14 -5.52
CA GLN A 19 -7.32 14.03 -4.80
C GLN A 19 -6.48 13.12 -5.70
N TRP A 20 -6.72 13.16 -7.02
CA TRP A 20 -5.95 12.48 -8.05
C TRP A 20 -5.53 13.48 -9.10
N ASN A 21 -4.27 13.89 -9.03
CA ASN A 21 -3.70 14.76 -10.04
C ASN A 21 -3.34 13.95 -11.29
N ASN A 22 -4.02 14.20 -12.40
CA ASN A 22 -3.72 13.60 -13.71
C ASN A 22 -2.60 14.35 -14.44
N SER A 23 -1.88 15.25 -13.80
CA SER A 23 -0.80 16.05 -14.40
C SER A 23 0.36 15.20 -14.95
N TRP A 24 0.46 13.92 -14.52
CA TRP A 24 1.43 12.97 -15.07
C TRP A 24 1.06 12.48 -16.47
N ILE A 25 -0.20 12.67 -16.91
CA ILE A 25 -0.68 12.23 -18.24
C ILE A 25 -0.37 13.31 -19.27
N ASP A 26 0.46 12.96 -20.21
CA ASP A 26 0.65 13.74 -21.43
C ASP A 26 -0.31 13.24 -22.51
N TYR A 27 -1.38 13.95 -22.74
CA TYR A 27 -2.45 13.55 -23.67
C TYR A 27 -2.01 13.47 -25.14
N SER A 28 -0.80 13.91 -25.48
CA SER A 28 -0.20 13.72 -26.81
C SER A 28 0.46 12.35 -26.99
N LYS A 29 0.60 11.57 -25.90
CA LYS A 29 1.28 10.26 -25.90
C LYS A 29 0.29 9.10 -25.88
N THR A 30 0.71 7.98 -26.41
CA THR A 30 0.01 6.69 -26.27
C THR A 30 0.47 6.01 -24.98
N TYR A 31 -0.47 5.49 -24.21
CA TYR A 31 -0.22 4.70 -23.00
C TYR A 31 -0.76 3.28 -23.17
N TYR A 32 0.11 2.31 -22.96
CA TYR A 32 -0.24 0.89 -22.96
C TYR A 32 -0.52 0.44 -21.53
N LYS A 33 -1.81 0.25 -21.22
CA LYS A 33 -2.25 -0.16 -19.88
C LYS A 33 -2.18 -1.68 -19.74
N PHE A 34 -1.64 -2.13 -18.62
CA PHE A 34 -1.69 -3.53 -18.20
C PHE A 34 -1.84 -3.64 -16.67
N GLN A 35 -2.24 -4.81 -16.20
CA GLN A 35 -2.57 -5.04 -14.77
C GLN A 35 -1.72 -6.18 -14.21
N LEU A 36 -1.25 -6.01 -12.97
CA LEU A 36 -0.40 -6.95 -12.27
C LEU A 36 -0.90 -7.17 -10.84
N ALA A 37 -0.92 -8.44 -10.40
CA ALA A 37 -1.55 -8.86 -9.15
C ALA A 37 -0.57 -9.43 -8.11
N ALA A 38 0.75 -9.31 -8.32
CA ALA A 38 1.75 -9.84 -7.40
C ALA A 38 2.96 -8.92 -7.27
N ASP A 39 3.65 -9.00 -6.14
CA ASP A 39 4.90 -8.28 -5.89
C ASP A 39 6.05 -9.15 -6.37
N THR A 40 6.72 -8.76 -7.46
CA THR A 40 7.87 -9.49 -8.01
C THR A 40 8.60 -8.70 -9.10
N LEU A 41 9.80 -9.13 -9.42
CA LEU A 41 10.51 -8.66 -10.60
C LEU A 41 9.74 -9.10 -11.87
N THR A 42 9.52 -8.18 -12.78
CA THR A 42 8.74 -8.41 -14.00
C THR A 42 9.53 -7.98 -15.21
N ARG A 43 9.59 -8.84 -16.18
CA ARG A 43 10.26 -8.63 -17.46
C ARG A 43 9.24 -8.55 -18.59
N ILE A 44 9.34 -7.51 -19.43
CA ILE A 44 8.62 -7.40 -20.70
C ILE A 44 9.62 -7.65 -21.82
N PRO A 45 9.55 -8.77 -22.52
CA PRO A 45 10.47 -9.08 -23.62
C PRO A 45 10.21 -8.21 -24.84
N GLN A 46 11.25 -8.00 -25.64
CA GLN A 46 11.18 -7.26 -26.89
C GLN A 46 10.07 -7.76 -27.81
N SER A 47 9.83 -9.08 -27.86
CA SER A 47 8.77 -9.65 -28.70
C SER A 47 7.36 -9.17 -28.34
N VAL A 48 7.09 -8.87 -27.06
CA VAL A 48 5.82 -8.25 -26.65
C VAL A 48 5.75 -6.79 -27.09
N LEU A 49 6.85 -6.06 -26.98
CA LEU A 49 6.92 -4.67 -27.43
C LEU A 49 6.80 -4.56 -28.96
N ALA A 50 7.40 -5.49 -29.71
CA ALA A 50 7.26 -5.59 -31.15
C ALA A 50 5.80 -5.83 -31.57
N GLY A 51 5.07 -6.67 -30.84
CA GLY A 51 3.62 -6.88 -31.05
C GLY A 51 2.77 -5.59 -30.87
N LEU A 52 3.32 -4.58 -30.20
CA LEU A 52 2.70 -3.27 -30.01
C LEU A 52 3.24 -2.21 -30.99
N GLY A 53 4.14 -2.57 -31.93
CA GLY A 53 4.79 -1.67 -32.85
C GLY A 53 5.88 -0.80 -32.20
N LEU A 54 6.48 -1.25 -31.10
CA LEU A 54 7.51 -0.56 -30.33
C LEU A 54 8.91 -1.14 -30.52
N ASP A 55 9.12 -2.00 -31.52
CA ASP A 55 10.38 -2.68 -31.79
C ASP A 55 11.52 -1.75 -32.21
N ALA A 56 11.19 -0.64 -32.88
CA ALA A 56 12.18 0.37 -33.29
C ALA A 56 12.44 1.46 -32.23
N VAL A 57 11.76 1.41 -31.10
CA VAL A 57 11.91 2.42 -30.04
C VAL A 57 13.23 2.23 -29.31
N ASN A 58 14.00 3.32 -29.15
CA ASN A 58 15.19 3.31 -28.32
C ASN A 58 14.82 2.91 -26.88
N ALA A 59 15.57 1.95 -26.32
CA ALA A 59 15.33 1.40 -24.99
C ALA A 59 15.29 2.48 -23.89
N ASP A 60 16.07 3.56 -24.07
CA ASP A 60 16.12 4.67 -23.12
C ASP A 60 14.87 5.56 -23.14
N HIS A 61 14.02 5.41 -24.15
CA HIS A 61 12.79 6.21 -24.27
C HIS A 61 11.58 5.56 -23.58
N PHE A 62 11.63 4.31 -23.16
CA PHE A 62 10.53 3.69 -22.41
C PHE A 62 10.37 4.36 -21.05
N GLN A 63 9.12 4.64 -20.68
CA GLN A 63 8.72 5.23 -19.42
C GLN A 63 7.52 4.48 -18.86
N LEU A 64 7.56 4.13 -17.58
CA LEU A 64 6.52 3.37 -16.90
C LEU A 64 5.93 4.18 -15.77
N TRP A 65 4.61 4.17 -15.64
CA TRP A 65 3.87 4.88 -14.62
C TRP A 65 2.98 3.94 -13.81
N ARG A 66 2.84 4.23 -12.52
CA ARG A 66 1.91 3.61 -11.60
C ARG A 66 1.45 4.65 -10.58
N ASN A 67 0.13 4.76 -10.33
CA ASN A 67 -0.45 5.70 -9.37
C ASN A 67 0.06 7.15 -9.52
N GLY A 68 0.24 7.62 -10.76
CA GLY A 68 0.75 8.96 -11.02
C GLY A 68 2.25 9.16 -10.76
N GLN A 69 2.98 8.10 -10.44
CA GLN A 69 4.42 8.14 -10.20
C GLN A 69 5.16 7.30 -11.24
N GLN A 70 6.31 7.79 -11.66
CA GLN A 70 7.17 7.07 -12.58
C GLN A 70 7.87 5.91 -11.86
N VAL A 71 7.82 4.73 -12.48
CA VAL A 71 8.48 3.51 -12.01
C VAL A 71 9.84 3.38 -12.68
N ARG A 72 10.88 3.02 -11.91
CA ARG A 72 12.22 2.76 -12.45
C ARG A 72 12.20 1.52 -13.34
N LEU A 73 12.89 1.61 -14.49
CA LEU A 73 13.11 0.52 -15.42
C LEU A 73 14.59 0.13 -15.49
N TYR A 74 14.84 -1.14 -15.72
CA TYR A 74 16.08 -1.63 -16.31
C TYR A 74 15.81 -1.96 -17.78
N THR A 75 16.77 -1.69 -18.65
CA THR A 75 16.74 -2.06 -20.05
C THR A 75 17.99 -2.86 -20.38
N SER A 76 17.83 -3.96 -21.12
CA SER A 76 18.94 -4.86 -21.44
C SER A 76 20.00 -4.25 -22.37
N VAL A 77 19.69 -3.10 -22.99
CA VAL A 77 20.59 -2.26 -23.79
C VAL A 77 20.29 -0.79 -23.53
N SER A 78 21.21 0.09 -23.87
CA SER A 78 21.05 1.55 -23.82
C SER A 78 21.44 2.17 -25.15
N GLY A 79 20.90 3.33 -25.48
CA GLY A 79 21.21 4.11 -26.67
C GLY A 79 20.68 3.58 -28.00
N THR A 80 20.04 2.43 -28.01
CA THR A 80 19.52 1.79 -29.24
C THR A 80 18.17 1.08 -28.95
N ALA A 81 17.52 0.60 -30.01
CA ALA A 81 16.35 -0.24 -29.88
C ALA A 81 16.72 -1.61 -29.28
N LEU A 82 15.76 -2.24 -28.60
CA LEU A 82 15.95 -3.57 -28.03
C LEU A 82 16.14 -4.61 -29.13
N PRO A 83 17.24 -5.37 -29.13
CA PRO A 83 17.44 -6.47 -30.07
C PRO A 83 16.51 -7.65 -29.77
N GLY A 84 16.45 -8.62 -30.69
CA GLY A 84 15.80 -9.90 -30.42
C GLY A 84 16.36 -10.55 -29.15
N GLY A 85 15.45 -10.91 -28.22
CA GLY A 85 15.83 -11.40 -26.88
C GLY A 85 16.10 -10.28 -25.83
N GLY A 86 16.13 -9.02 -26.24
CA GLY A 86 16.18 -7.88 -25.32
C GLY A 86 14.89 -7.72 -24.51
N PHE A 87 14.95 -6.93 -23.45
CA PHE A 87 13.82 -6.75 -22.54
C PHE A 87 13.91 -5.43 -21.75
N ILE A 88 12.79 -5.01 -21.22
CA ILE A 88 12.70 -4.06 -20.11
C ILE A 88 12.27 -4.81 -18.85
N GLU A 89 12.75 -4.37 -17.69
CA GLU A 89 12.50 -5.03 -16.42
C GLU A 89 12.22 -4.01 -15.32
N PHE A 90 11.34 -4.35 -14.39
CA PHE A 90 11.00 -3.50 -13.26
C PHE A 90 10.46 -4.31 -12.09
N TRP A 91 10.55 -3.73 -10.89
CA TRP A 91 9.88 -4.28 -9.72
C TRP A 91 8.40 -3.90 -9.77
N ARG A 92 7.53 -4.91 -9.83
CA ARG A 92 6.09 -4.70 -9.75
C ARG A 92 5.59 -4.87 -8.34
N GLU A 93 4.60 -4.07 -7.99
CA GLU A 93 3.83 -4.17 -6.76
C GLU A 93 2.36 -4.32 -7.11
N LYS A 94 1.66 -5.20 -6.42
CA LYS A 94 0.20 -5.29 -6.51
C LYS A 94 -0.48 -4.08 -5.89
N ASN A 95 -1.79 -3.98 -5.99
CA ASN A 95 -2.56 -3.04 -5.20
C ASN A 95 -2.69 -3.59 -3.77
N ASP A 96 -2.00 -2.96 -2.84
CA ASP A 96 -1.94 -3.35 -1.43
C ASP A 96 -2.91 -2.55 -0.55
N GLY A 97 -3.76 -1.71 -1.15
CA GLY A 97 -4.70 -0.86 -0.43
C GLY A 97 -4.11 0.46 0.08
N LYS A 98 -2.80 0.70 -0.02
CA LYS A 98 -2.23 2.03 0.31
C LYS A 98 -2.86 3.16 -0.49
N PRO A 99 -3.14 3.00 -1.80
CA PRO A 99 -3.84 4.01 -2.57
C PRO A 99 -5.25 4.31 -2.07
N ASP A 100 -5.92 3.37 -1.41
CA ASP A 100 -7.27 3.57 -0.89
C ASP A 100 -7.29 4.55 0.29
N LYS A 101 -6.16 4.75 0.96
CA LYS A 101 -6.04 5.57 2.16
C LYS A 101 -6.59 6.99 2.00
N ILE A 102 -6.40 7.58 0.82
CA ILE A 102 -6.88 8.92 0.51
C ILE A 102 -8.38 8.97 0.19
N LEU A 103 -9.00 7.82 -0.06
CA LEU A 103 -10.44 7.70 -0.30
C LEU A 103 -11.24 7.71 1.00
N TYR A 104 -10.61 7.36 2.13
CA TYR A 104 -11.25 7.47 3.44
C TYR A 104 -11.42 8.94 3.81
N ARG A 105 -12.58 9.29 4.43
CA ARG A 105 -12.85 10.64 4.95
C ARG A 105 -11.74 11.13 5.90
N ASN A 106 -11.16 10.21 6.64
CA ASN A 106 -9.94 10.41 7.40
C ASN A 106 -9.01 9.23 7.10
N PRO A 107 -7.77 9.47 6.66
CA PRO A 107 -6.79 8.41 6.38
C PRO A 107 -6.56 7.41 7.51
N ASN A 108 -6.84 7.83 8.76
CA ASN A 108 -6.73 6.96 9.94
C ASN A 108 -7.86 5.93 10.05
N PHE A 109 -8.93 6.05 9.30
CA PHE A 109 -10.04 5.09 9.28
C PHE A 109 -9.64 3.76 8.66
N GLN A 110 -8.71 3.75 7.72
CA GLN A 110 -8.19 2.52 7.11
C GLN A 110 -7.54 1.62 8.16
N LEU A 111 -8.04 0.40 8.32
CA LEU A 111 -7.51 -0.56 9.31
C LEU A 111 -6.18 -1.17 8.90
N ALA A 112 -6.00 -1.45 7.62
CA ALA A 112 -4.79 -2.08 7.07
C ALA A 112 -4.52 -1.59 5.65
N ASP A 113 -3.24 -1.48 5.32
CA ASP A 113 -2.74 -1.07 4.00
C ASP A 113 -2.11 -2.27 3.26
N LYS A 114 -2.70 -3.47 3.39
CA LYS A 114 -2.21 -4.71 2.77
C LYS A 114 -3.20 -5.35 1.81
N TYR A 115 -4.45 -4.89 1.85
CA TYR A 115 -5.49 -5.28 0.93
C TYR A 115 -6.34 -4.07 0.56
N SER A 116 -6.53 -3.84 -0.73
CA SER A 116 -7.53 -2.88 -1.21
C SER A 116 -8.95 -3.39 -0.91
N LEU A 117 -9.89 -2.49 -0.67
CA LEU A 117 -11.30 -2.83 -0.52
C LEU A 117 -11.89 -3.40 -1.81
N ILE A 118 -11.39 -2.95 -2.97
CA ILE A 118 -12.01 -3.18 -4.26
C ILE A 118 -11.32 -4.33 -5.02
N TYR A 119 -10.01 -4.23 -5.24
CA TYR A 119 -9.27 -5.21 -6.06
C TYR A 119 -7.77 -5.19 -5.79
N ASP A 120 -7.11 -6.33 -6.03
CA ASP A 120 -5.68 -6.51 -5.70
C ASP A 120 -4.73 -6.18 -6.84
N THR A 121 -5.25 -5.94 -8.04
CA THR A 121 -4.44 -5.66 -9.22
C THR A 121 -4.03 -4.19 -9.28
N ALA A 122 -2.76 -3.93 -9.55
CA ALA A 122 -2.26 -2.59 -9.85
C ALA A 122 -2.24 -2.34 -11.34
N SER A 123 -2.69 -1.15 -11.77
CA SER A 123 -2.59 -0.70 -13.17
C SER A 123 -1.25 -0.02 -13.40
N TYR A 124 -0.58 -0.43 -14.47
CA TYR A 124 0.64 0.17 -14.99
C TYR A 124 0.40 0.73 -16.37
N PHE A 125 1.14 1.78 -16.72
CA PHE A 125 1.01 2.47 -17.98
C PHE A 125 2.39 2.66 -18.58
N LEU A 126 2.70 1.92 -19.66
CA LEU A 126 3.92 2.05 -20.42
C LEU A 126 3.72 3.09 -21.51
N THR A 127 4.67 3.97 -21.70
CA THR A 127 4.68 4.97 -22.78
C THR A 127 6.09 5.18 -23.31
N VAL A 128 6.20 5.95 -24.40
CA VAL A 128 7.47 6.36 -25.00
C VAL A 128 7.69 7.85 -24.75
N ASN A 129 8.84 8.20 -24.21
CA ASN A 129 9.22 9.58 -23.92
C ASN A 129 10.64 9.87 -24.41
N PRO A 130 10.80 10.38 -25.67
CA PRO A 130 12.12 10.71 -26.22
C PRO A 130 12.79 11.92 -25.58
N ALA A 131 12.03 12.76 -24.87
CA ALA A 131 12.56 13.99 -24.26
C ALA A 131 13.52 13.75 -23.08
N GLY A 132 13.68 12.50 -22.63
CA GLY A 132 14.54 12.15 -21.49
C GLY A 132 13.84 12.19 -20.14
N ASN A 133 14.61 12.21 -19.05
CA ASN A 133 14.14 12.13 -17.66
C ASN A 133 13.37 10.83 -17.34
N ASN A 134 13.69 9.76 -18.05
CA ASN A 134 13.13 8.45 -17.79
C ASN A 134 13.89 7.77 -16.67
N LEU A 135 13.20 7.41 -15.59
CA LEU A 135 13.82 6.79 -14.42
C LEU A 135 14.39 5.40 -14.77
N ARG A 136 15.65 5.19 -14.40
CA ARG A 136 16.37 3.91 -14.59
C ARG A 136 16.91 3.40 -13.28
N PHE A 137 17.08 2.09 -13.17
CA PHE A 137 18.00 1.53 -12.19
C PHE A 137 19.41 1.92 -12.57
N THR A 138 20.21 2.23 -11.57
CA THR A 138 21.64 2.47 -11.73
C THR A 138 22.40 1.22 -11.30
N ASP A 139 23.41 0.86 -12.06
CA ASP A 139 24.33 -0.18 -11.63
C ASP A 139 25.13 0.31 -10.43
N GLU A 140 25.18 -0.50 -9.38
CA GLU A 140 26.01 -0.24 -8.21
C GLU A 140 26.99 -1.39 -8.05
N ALA A 141 28.27 -1.03 -7.89
CA ALA A 141 29.29 -2.03 -7.64
C ALA A 141 29.02 -2.74 -6.32
N ASN A 142 29.06 -4.06 -6.33
CA ASN A 142 28.97 -4.86 -5.10
C ASN A 142 30.27 -4.74 -4.29
N GLY A 143 30.45 -3.58 -3.67
CA GLY A 143 31.61 -3.24 -2.84
C GLY A 143 31.49 -3.80 -1.43
N THR A 144 31.38 -5.11 -1.28
CA THR A 144 31.41 -5.71 0.07
C THR A 144 32.78 -5.46 0.71
N PRO A 145 32.88 -4.85 1.90
CA PRO A 145 34.12 -4.74 2.63
C PRO A 145 34.79 -6.11 2.82
N ALA A 146 36.11 -6.18 2.77
CA ALA A 146 36.83 -7.44 2.85
C ALA A 146 36.53 -8.25 4.12
N ASN A 147 36.17 -7.59 5.22
CA ASN A 147 35.77 -8.21 6.48
C ASN A 147 34.70 -7.32 7.17
N PRO A 148 33.43 -7.32 6.72
CA PRO A 148 32.41 -6.57 7.41
C PRO A 148 32.18 -7.15 8.80
N THR A 149 32.20 -6.29 9.82
CA THR A 149 31.72 -6.69 11.14
C THR A 149 30.19 -6.73 11.08
N PRO A 150 29.58 -7.91 11.21
CA PRO A 150 28.13 -7.99 11.17
C PRO A 150 27.51 -7.32 12.39
N ASP A 151 26.36 -6.68 12.20
CA ASP A 151 25.54 -6.23 13.31
C ASP A 151 25.10 -7.42 14.17
N ALA A 152 25.07 -7.23 15.49
CA ALA A 152 24.71 -8.29 16.41
C ALA A 152 23.26 -8.76 16.25
N PHE A 153 22.37 -7.86 15.84
CA PHE A 153 20.96 -8.14 15.59
C PHE A 153 20.34 -7.09 14.62
N PHE A 154 19.16 -7.38 14.16
CA PHE A 154 18.33 -6.42 13.40
C PHE A 154 16.87 -6.48 13.87
N MET A 155 16.16 -5.37 13.76
CA MET A 155 14.74 -5.31 14.08
C MET A 155 13.92 -5.89 12.93
N ARG A 156 13.12 -6.91 13.25
CA ARG A 156 12.24 -7.57 12.27
C ARG A 156 10.79 -7.18 12.50
N LYS A 157 10.13 -6.66 11.46
CA LYS A 157 8.68 -6.44 11.46
C LYS A 157 7.98 -7.61 10.80
N ILE A 158 7.04 -8.23 11.52
CA ILE A 158 6.15 -9.25 10.99
C ILE A 158 4.74 -8.67 10.95
N VAL A 159 4.08 -8.79 9.82
CA VAL A 159 2.73 -8.28 9.63
C VAL A 159 1.83 -9.43 9.22
N VAL A 160 0.76 -9.64 9.97
CA VAL A 160 -0.28 -10.62 9.66
C VAL A 160 -1.55 -9.87 9.29
N ASN A 161 -2.08 -10.14 8.12
CA ASN A 161 -3.32 -9.55 7.64
C ASN A 161 -4.29 -10.65 7.27
N PHE A 162 -5.56 -10.39 7.50
CA PHE A 162 -6.63 -11.33 7.25
C PHE A 162 -7.50 -10.81 6.09
N ARG A 163 -8.07 -11.74 5.31
CA ARG A 163 -9.01 -11.45 4.24
C ARG A 163 -10.18 -12.43 4.27
N ASN A 164 -10.64 -12.77 5.47
CA ASN A 164 -11.73 -13.71 5.65
C ASN A 164 -13.09 -13.01 5.51
N ASN A 165 -13.22 -11.82 6.09
CA ASN A 165 -14.42 -11.01 6.06
C ASN A 165 -14.12 -9.58 5.63
N LEU A 166 -15.05 -8.94 4.93
CA LEU A 166 -15.07 -7.51 4.72
C LEU A 166 -15.92 -6.88 5.82
N ASN A 167 -15.27 -6.16 6.76
CA ASN A 167 -15.99 -5.29 7.69
C ASN A 167 -16.44 -4.05 6.93
N ARG A 168 -17.75 -3.77 6.95
CA ARG A 168 -18.37 -2.64 6.27
C ARG A 168 -18.19 -1.30 7.00
N GLY A 169 -17.45 -1.30 8.11
CA GLY A 169 -17.18 -0.11 8.90
C GLY A 169 -18.34 0.32 9.78
N TRP A 170 -18.43 1.62 10.04
CA TRP A 170 -19.44 2.18 10.92
C TRP A 170 -20.85 2.06 10.37
N ALA A 171 -21.79 1.68 11.23
CA ALA A 171 -23.21 1.61 10.91
C ALA A 171 -24.05 2.36 11.93
N HIS A 172 -25.18 2.90 11.49
CA HIS A 172 -26.25 3.39 12.35
C HIS A 172 -27.25 2.27 12.59
N ASP A 173 -27.66 2.05 13.85
CA ASP A 173 -28.69 1.11 14.22
C ASP A 173 -30.05 1.82 14.27
N ALA A 174 -30.90 1.53 13.29
CA ALA A 174 -32.25 2.07 13.18
C ALA A 174 -33.29 0.93 13.10
N GLY A 175 -33.05 -0.18 13.83
CA GLY A 175 -33.78 -1.44 13.70
C GLY A 175 -33.17 -2.38 12.67
N GLU A 176 -32.39 -1.83 11.79
CA GLU A 176 -31.44 -2.50 10.89
C GLU A 176 -30.13 -1.71 10.80
N TYR A 177 -29.05 -2.35 10.39
CA TYR A 177 -27.77 -1.68 10.28
C TYR A 177 -27.64 -0.92 8.96
N VAL A 178 -27.68 0.40 9.06
CA VAL A 178 -27.55 1.30 7.91
C VAL A 178 -26.12 1.77 7.82
N TYR A 179 -25.42 1.36 6.76
CA TYR A 179 -24.05 1.79 6.43
C TYR A 179 -24.11 3.02 5.54
N SER A 180 -23.19 3.97 5.74
CA SER A 180 -23.24 5.24 5.02
C SER A 180 -22.70 5.11 3.59
N ALA A 181 -21.44 4.88 3.44
CA ALA A 181 -20.76 4.78 2.15
C ALA A 181 -19.50 3.91 2.30
N SER A 182 -18.78 3.71 1.19
CA SER A 182 -17.47 3.09 1.26
C SER A 182 -16.44 4.02 1.88
N PHE A 183 -15.36 3.44 2.41
CA PHE A 183 -14.23 4.11 3.05
C PHE A 183 -14.58 4.79 4.38
N ASP A 184 -15.43 4.15 5.16
CA ASP A 184 -15.84 4.59 6.49
C ASP A 184 -14.88 4.09 7.61
N PRO A 185 -15.05 4.61 8.86
CA PRO A 185 -14.27 4.19 10.01
C PRO A 185 -14.31 2.66 10.21
N GLY A 186 -13.14 2.04 10.24
CA GLY A 186 -13.01 0.61 10.47
C GLY A 186 -13.40 -0.30 9.29
N GLU A 187 -13.78 0.26 8.15
CA GLU A 187 -14.02 -0.53 6.95
C GLU A 187 -12.70 -1.16 6.46
N GLY A 188 -12.76 -2.44 6.09
CA GLY A 188 -11.59 -3.17 5.61
C GLY A 188 -11.69 -4.67 5.76
N TRP A 189 -10.71 -5.34 5.20
CA TRP A 189 -10.58 -6.78 5.31
C TRP A 189 -10.12 -7.18 6.72
N THR A 190 -10.77 -8.19 7.31
CA THR A 190 -10.53 -8.66 8.66
C THR A 190 -10.46 -10.19 8.71
N SER A 191 -10.14 -10.72 9.88
CA SER A 191 -10.35 -12.14 10.22
C SER A 191 -11.83 -12.51 10.23
N SER A 192 -12.12 -13.78 10.41
CA SER A 192 -13.46 -14.20 10.83
C SER A 192 -13.86 -13.53 12.15
N ASN A 193 -15.18 -13.39 12.36
CA ASN A 193 -15.71 -12.73 13.55
C ASN A 193 -15.27 -13.46 14.82
N ILE A 194 -14.84 -12.69 15.80
CA ILE A 194 -14.53 -13.18 17.15
C ILE A 194 -15.77 -12.94 18.02
N THR A 195 -16.40 -14.01 18.49
CA THR A 195 -17.56 -13.94 19.38
C THR A 195 -17.13 -13.77 20.84
N SER A 196 -18.08 -13.54 21.75
CA SER A 196 -17.80 -13.31 23.17
C SER A 196 -17.01 -14.45 23.87
N ALA A 197 -17.19 -15.68 23.40
CA ALA A 197 -16.48 -16.87 23.93
C ALA A 197 -15.28 -17.27 23.03
N GLY A 198 -15.06 -16.55 21.93
CA GLY A 198 -14.06 -16.90 20.93
C GLY A 198 -12.74 -16.17 21.11
N SER A 199 -11.73 -16.68 20.45
CA SER A 199 -10.43 -16.04 20.33
C SER A 199 -9.86 -16.27 18.93
N LEU A 200 -9.00 -15.36 18.50
CA LEU A 200 -8.16 -15.51 17.32
C LEU A 200 -6.72 -15.72 17.80
N ALA A 201 -6.17 -16.89 17.53
CA ALA A 201 -4.76 -17.18 17.79
C ALA A 201 -3.96 -17.10 16.49
N GLN A 202 -2.82 -16.42 16.56
CA GLN A 202 -1.86 -16.34 15.47
C GLN A 202 -0.50 -16.80 15.97
N SER A 203 -0.04 -17.94 15.47
CA SER A 203 1.30 -18.44 15.77
C SER A 203 2.33 -17.77 14.82
N LEU A 204 3.39 -17.29 15.42
CA LEU A 204 4.56 -16.79 14.70
C LEU A 204 5.71 -17.77 14.94
N THR A 205 6.26 -18.30 13.85
CA THR A 205 7.35 -19.27 13.90
C THR A 205 8.64 -18.68 13.30
N ASN A 206 9.76 -19.34 13.56
CA ASN A 206 11.08 -18.95 13.04
C ASN A 206 11.45 -17.50 13.35
N LEU A 207 11.19 -17.07 14.59
CA LEU A 207 11.46 -15.70 15.01
C LEU A 207 12.96 -15.41 15.09
N ASN A 208 13.79 -16.45 15.35
CA ASN A 208 15.25 -16.33 15.51
C ASN A 208 15.63 -15.20 16.49
N GLN A 209 14.98 -15.21 17.65
CA GLN A 209 15.15 -14.16 18.66
C GLN A 209 16.61 -14.08 19.13
N TYR A 210 17.17 -12.89 19.13
CA TYR A 210 18.48 -12.60 19.74
C TYR A 210 18.27 -12.35 21.25
N ILE A 211 18.63 -13.33 22.07
CA ILE A 211 18.35 -13.32 23.53
C ILE A 211 19.10 -12.20 24.26
N ALA A 212 20.30 -11.83 23.78
CA ALA A 212 21.10 -10.73 24.34
C ALA A 212 20.73 -9.36 23.77
N GLY A 213 19.60 -9.24 23.07
CA GLY A 213 19.12 -7.97 22.53
C GLY A 213 18.69 -6.98 23.60
N PRO A 214 18.39 -5.74 23.22
CA PRO A 214 17.89 -4.73 24.15
C PRO A 214 16.62 -5.20 24.86
N PRO A 215 16.49 -5.00 26.18
CA PRO A 215 15.24 -5.28 26.87
C PRO A 215 14.12 -4.35 26.39
N ASN A 216 12.87 -4.77 26.54
CA ASN A 216 11.70 -3.96 26.18
C ASN A 216 11.72 -3.44 24.75
N SER A 217 12.21 -4.23 23.80
CA SER A 217 12.34 -3.84 22.41
C SER A 217 11.20 -4.33 21.49
N LEU A 218 10.28 -5.13 22.04
CA LEU A 218 9.14 -5.65 21.30
C LEU A 218 7.99 -4.62 21.28
N THR A 219 7.46 -4.35 20.10
CA THR A 219 6.21 -3.60 19.95
C THR A 219 5.19 -4.48 19.24
N VAL A 220 4.00 -4.58 19.79
CA VAL A 220 2.86 -5.28 19.18
C VAL A 220 1.80 -4.28 18.75
N TRP A 221 1.30 -4.45 17.53
CA TRP A 221 0.18 -3.68 16.99
C TRP A 221 -1.01 -4.59 16.73
N ALA A 222 -2.20 -4.15 17.11
CA ALA A 222 -3.45 -4.84 16.81
C ALA A 222 -4.51 -3.85 16.31
N ASN A 223 -4.95 -4.01 15.07
CA ASN A 223 -6.05 -3.22 14.51
C ASN A 223 -7.32 -4.06 14.59
N ILE A 224 -8.35 -3.53 15.23
CA ILE A 224 -9.57 -4.23 15.56
C ILE A 224 -10.77 -3.38 15.17
N ALA A 225 -11.78 -3.99 14.55
CA ALA A 225 -13.03 -3.34 14.21
C ALA A 225 -14.21 -4.04 14.87
N GLY A 226 -15.16 -3.25 15.35
CA GLY A 226 -16.45 -3.71 15.82
C GLY A 226 -17.42 -3.94 14.66
N ASN A 227 -18.29 -4.93 14.83
CA ASN A 227 -19.31 -5.30 13.83
C ASN A 227 -20.70 -5.52 14.43
N ALA A 228 -20.96 -4.99 15.63
CA ALA A 228 -22.24 -5.10 16.32
C ALA A 228 -22.43 -3.90 17.27
N PRO A 229 -23.66 -3.53 17.66
CA PRO A 229 -23.92 -2.30 18.40
C PRO A 229 -23.49 -2.32 19.87
N ASN A 230 -23.35 -3.50 20.48
CA ASN A 230 -23.04 -3.64 21.89
C ASN A 230 -21.59 -3.20 22.23
N ILE A 231 -21.40 -2.72 23.45
CA ILE A 231 -20.07 -2.48 24.02
C ILE A 231 -19.44 -3.83 24.41
N ARG A 232 -18.15 -3.98 24.10
CA ARG A 232 -17.37 -5.16 24.42
C ARG A 232 -15.93 -4.80 24.72
N ASN A 233 -15.25 -5.64 25.48
CA ASN A 233 -13.82 -5.53 25.73
C ASN A 233 -13.06 -6.51 24.84
N VAL A 234 -12.01 -6.02 24.21
CA VAL A 234 -11.06 -6.84 23.46
C VAL A 234 -9.77 -6.96 24.24
N ARG A 235 -9.36 -8.19 24.47
CA ARG A 235 -8.15 -8.52 25.19
C ARG A 235 -7.09 -9.02 24.21
N VAL A 236 -5.93 -8.38 24.22
CA VAL A 236 -4.76 -8.81 23.44
C VAL A 236 -3.82 -9.57 24.37
N ARG A 237 -3.35 -10.72 23.91
CA ARG A 237 -2.42 -11.55 24.65
C ARG A 237 -1.16 -11.81 23.84
N LEU A 238 -0.04 -11.90 24.52
CA LEU A 238 1.21 -12.42 23.99
C LEU A 238 1.52 -13.70 24.77
N ASN A 239 1.49 -14.83 24.07
CA ASN A 239 1.45 -16.16 24.69
C ASN A 239 0.26 -16.27 25.66
N ALA A 240 0.49 -16.63 26.92
CA ALA A 240 -0.55 -16.71 27.91
C ALA A 240 -0.86 -15.38 28.62
N ASN A 241 0.01 -14.37 28.49
CA ASN A 241 -0.07 -13.13 29.23
C ASN A 241 -0.98 -12.11 28.54
N VAL A 242 -1.87 -11.48 29.30
CA VAL A 242 -2.63 -10.32 28.83
C VAL A 242 -1.71 -9.12 28.81
N ILE A 243 -1.55 -8.50 27.63
CA ILE A 243 -0.72 -7.31 27.47
C ILE A 243 -1.56 -6.02 27.38
N THR A 244 -2.82 -6.14 26.99
CA THR A 244 -3.77 -5.02 27.09
C THR A 244 -5.22 -5.49 26.98
N GLU A 245 -6.13 -4.67 27.49
CA GLU A 245 -7.58 -4.84 27.32
C GLU A 245 -8.20 -3.46 27.04
N VAL A 246 -8.97 -3.35 25.95
CA VAL A 246 -9.57 -2.11 25.53
C VAL A 246 -11.06 -2.27 25.22
N PRO A 247 -11.91 -1.29 25.58
CA PRO A 247 -13.31 -1.31 25.19
C PRO A 247 -13.46 -0.92 23.70
N ILE A 248 -14.42 -1.55 23.02
CA ILE A 248 -14.87 -1.17 21.71
C ILE A 248 -16.39 -1.00 21.76
N ALA A 249 -16.87 0.20 21.50
CA ALA A 249 -18.28 0.50 21.48
C ALA A 249 -18.83 0.42 20.04
N GLY A 250 -19.90 -0.32 19.85
CA GLY A 250 -20.60 -0.37 18.58
C GLY A 250 -19.72 -0.82 17.41
N PHE A 251 -19.88 -0.14 16.31
CA PHE A 251 -19.15 -0.35 15.06
C PHE A 251 -17.81 0.42 15.00
N ASN A 252 -17.32 0.93 16.13
CA ASN A 252 -16.03 1.62 16.19
C ASN A 252 -14.86 0.66 15.94
N TYR A 253 -13.71 1.24 15.67
CA TYR A 253 -12.45 0.53 15.50
C TYR A 253 -11.42 1.03 16.51
N ASN A 254 -10.37 0.26 16.72
CA ASN A 254 -9.24 0.64 17.54
C ASN A 254 -7.93 0.17 16.89
N LYS A 255 -6.93 1.04 16.90
CA LYS A 255 -5.55 0.74 16.51
C LYS A 255 -4.70 0.76 17.77
N ILE A 256 -4.49 -0.41 18.33
CA ILE A 256 -3.81 -0.60 19.59
C ILE A 256 -2.30 -0.69 19.32
N VAL A 257 -1.52 0.06 20.07
CA VAL A 257 -0.05 -0.01 20.04
C VAL A 257 0.42 -0.34 21.45
N MET A 258 1.19 -1.38 21.59
CA MET A 258 1.75 -1.86 22.85
C MET A 258 3.27 -1.90 22.69
N PRO A 259 3.95 -0.80 23.03
CA PRO A 259 5.42 -0.73 22.99
C PRO A 259 6.05 -1.38 24.22
N ASP A 260 7.36 -1.51 24.18
CA ASP A 260 8.23 -1.80 25.32
C ASP A 260 7.87 -3.10 26.09
N LEU A 261 7.49 -4.14 25.34
CA LEU A 261 7.15 -5.45 25.87
C LEU A 261 8.38 -6.36 26.00
#